data_e3c7c6593ea35a9cd24b0dda62dc42bc
#
_entry.id   e3c7c6593ea35a9cd24b0dda62dc42bc
#
_cell.length_a   1.000
_cell.length_b   1.000
_cell.length_c   1.000
_cell.angle_alpha   90.00
_cell.angle_beta   90.00
_cell.angle_gamma   90.00
#
_symmetry.space_group_name_H-M   'P 1'
#
loop_
_entity.id
_entity.type
_entity.pdbx_description
1 polymer ?
#
loop_
_entity_poly.entity_id
_entity_poly.type
_entity_poly.pdbx_seq_one_letter_code
_entity_poly.pdbx_strand_id
1 'polypeptide(L)'
;MTKDQTGRVIGASFGLVFIQANAGALPTAVGVPLRLLAVAAFLWVVVLGRRGQGTPAASEAGTGTGADTATGTGTGTGTGFGRRYWYVVAAEVLGLVAGLLVISRVLHAPQAIVGWIAFVVGVHFSGLAVAWRRPAFHVLGASIAACGAVGLMLAALGAPAAAIGVAAGILPGVLLLASVRRPGRTDPAAPTA
;
A
#
# COMPACT_ATOMS: atom_id res chain seq x y z
N MET A 1 -5.93 -9.32 15.65
CA MET A 1 -5.47 -8.13 14.86
C MET A 1 -6.69 -7.32 14.50
N THR A 2 -6.69 -6.02 14.79
CA THR A 2 -7.78 -5.13 14.36
C THR A 2 -7.69 -4.89 12.84
N LYS A 3 -8.82 -4.62 12.18
CA LYS A 3 -8.87 -4.36 10.72
C LYS A 3 -7.91 -3.23 10.31
N ASP A 4 -7.75 -2.21 11.16
CA ASP A 4 -6.83 -1.09 10.91
C ASP A 4 -5.35 -1.51 10.99
N GLN A 5 -5.01 -2.44 11.87
CA GLN A 5 -3.65 -2.97 11.99
C GLN A 5 -3.26 -3.79 10.76
N THR A 6 -4.18 -4.61 10.25
CA THR A 6 -3.95 -5.39 9.02
C THR A 6 -3.68 -4.46 7.83
N GLY A 7 -4.48 -3.42 7.64
CA GLY A 7 -4.26 -2.43 6.57
C GLY A 7 -2.91 -1.73 6.69
N ARG A 8 -2.49 -1.36 7.90
CA ARG A 8 -1.18 -0.73 8.15
C ARG A 8 -0.02 -1.65 7.80
N VAL A 9 -0.09 -2.91 8.21
CA VAL A 9 0.97 -3.90 7.91
C VAL A 9 1.05 -4.16 6.41
N ILE A 10 -0.09 -4.31 5.72
CA ILE A 10 -0.12 -4.49 4.27
C ILE A 10 0.52 -3.29 3.56
N GLY A 11 0.11 -2.07 3.89
CA GLY A 11 0.69 -0.86 3.29
C GLY A 11 2.20 -0.73 3.53
N ALA A 12 2.66 -1.03 4.76
CA ALA A 12 4.07 -1.03 5.09
C ALA A 12 4.86 -2.12 4.34
N SER A 13 4.27 -3.30 4.15
CA SER A 13 4.89 -4.40 3.38
C SER A 13 5.09 -4.01 1.91
N PHE A 14 4.09 -3.40 1.28
CA PHE A 14 4.22 -2.89 -0.08
C PHE A 14 5.31 -1.81 -0.17
N GLY A 15 5.33 -0.87 0.77
CA GLY A 15 6.36 0.16 0.82
C GLY A 15 7.78 -0.42 0.95
N LEU A 16 7.95 -1.43 1.80
CA LEU A 16 9.20 -2.16 1.95
C LEU A 16 9.62 -2.83 0.63
N VAL A 17 8.70 -3.58 0.01
CA VAL A 17 8.97 -4.29 -1.25
C VAL A 17 9.38 -3.31 -2.35
N PHE A 18 8.70 -2.18 -2.51
CA PHE A 18 9.06 -1.15 -3.48
C PHE A 18 10.49 -0.65 -3.29
N ILE A 19 10.89 -0.34 -2.05
CA ILE A 19 12.24 0.14 -1.76
C ILE A 19 13.27 -0.98 -2.00
N GLN A 20 13.02 -2.19 -1.50
CA GLN A 20 13.96 -3.31 -1.63
C GLN A 20 14.24 -3.67 -3.10
N ALA A 21 13.18 -3.70 -3.92
CA ALA A 21 13.30 -4.03 -5.34
C ALA A 21 14.08 -2.98 -6.13
N ASN A 22 13.96 -1.69 -5.76
CA ASN A 22 14.49 -0.59 -6.55
C ASN A 22 15.79 0.02 -6.01
N ALA A 23 16.12 -0.20 -4.74
CA ALA A 23 17.37 0.32 -4.15
C ALA A 23 18.63 -0.29 -4.79
N GLY A 24 18.51 -1.40 -5.53
CA GLY A 24 19.61 -2.00 -6.28
C GLY A 24 20.07 -1.18 -7.50
N ALA A 25 19.25 -0.26 -7.99
CA ALA A 25 19.62 0.66 -9.05
C ALA A 25 20.53 1.80 -8.58
N LEU A 26 20.68 1.98 -7.26
CA LEU A 26 21.51 3.00 -6.65
C LEU A 26 22.92 2.49 -6.36
N PRO A 27 23.92 3.40 -6.25
CA PRO A 27 25.24 3.04 -5.74
C PRO A 27 25.13 2.35 -4.38
N THR A 28 25.96 1.34 -4.13
CA THR A 28 25.91 0.50 -2.92
C THR A 28 25.95 1.33 -1.63
N ALA A 29 26.72 2.41 -1.61
CA ALA A 29 26.84 3.33 -0.47
C ALA A 29 25.50 3.99 -0.09
N VAL A 30 24.56 4.14 -1.02
CA VAL A 30 23.22 4.71 -0.79
C VAL A 30 22.17 3.60 -0.70
N GLY A 31 22.24 2.60 -1.57
CA GLY A 31 21.27 1.52 -1.67
C GLY A 31 21.21 0.66 -0.41
N VAL A 32 22.36 0.32 0.19
CA VAL A 32 22.40 -0.51 1.41
C VAL A 32 21.80 0.22 2.62
N PRO A 33 22.21 1.45 2.98
CA PRO A 33 21.58 2.18 4.08
C PRO A 33 20.07 2.36 3.88
N LEU A 34 19.63 2.65 2.65
CA LEU A 34 18.22 2.83 2.34
C LEU A 34 17.40 1.54 2.57
N ARG A 35 17.92 0.39 2.18
CA ARG A 35 17.30 -0.91 2.45
C ARG A 35 17.18 -1.19 3.94
N LEU A 36 18.27 -0.93 4.69
CA LEU A 36 18.25 -1.12 6.15
C LEU A 36 17.25 -0.19 6.83
N LEU A 37 17.19 1.09 6.42
CA LEU A 37 16.21 2.05 6.93
C LEU A 37 14.78 1.62 6.61
N ALA A 38 14.52 1.09 5.42
CA ALA A 38 13.20 0.59 5.05
C ALA A 38 12.78 -0.60 5.92
N VAL A 39 13.69 -1.54 6.18
CA VAL A 39 13.46 -2.67 7.09
C VAL A 39 13.22 -2.17 8.52
N ALA A 40 14.04 -1.25 9.03
CA ALA A 40 13.87 -0.68 10.35
C ALA A 40 12.53 0.04 10.49
N ALA A 41 12.13 0.82 9.47
CA ALA A 41 10.84 1.51 9.44
C ALA A 41 9.66 0.52 9.42
N PHE A 42 9.76 -0.57 8.67
CA PHE A 42 8.76 -1.63 8.65
C PHE A 42 8.63 -2.31 10.00
N LEU A 43 9.76 -2.73 10.59
CA LEU A 43 9.78 -3.37 11.92
C LEU A 43 9.19 -2.43 12.99
N TRP A 44 9.52 -1.14 12.92
CA TRP A 44 8.95 -0.12 13.81
C TRP A 44 7.43 -0.07 13.72
N VAL A 45 6.86 -0.08 12.50
CA VAL A 45 5.40 -0.11 12.28
C VAL A 45 4.77 -1.38 12.87
N VAL A 46 5.41 -2.54 12.68
CA VAL A 46 4.91 -3.82 13.21
C VAL A 46 4.98 -3.85 14.74
N VAL A 47 6.09 -3.40 15.33
CA VAL A 47 6.29 -3.39 16.80
C VAL A 47 5.35 -2.40 17.48
N LEU A 48 5.20 -1.19 16.94
CA LEU A 48 4.25 -0.20 17.48
C LEU A 48 2.81 -0.68 17.38
N GLY A 49 2.45 -1.37 16.28
CA GLY A 49 1.13 -1.98 16.15
C GLY A 49 0.84 -3.02 17.22
N ARG A 50 1.87 -3.72 17.73
CA ARG A 50 1.74 -4.69 18.83
C ARG A 50 1.65 -4.03 20.19
N ARG A 51 2.39 -2.95 20.45
CA ARG A 51 2.40 -2.25 21.74
C ARG A 51 1.09 -1.55 22.07
N GLY A 52 0.33 -1.12 21.07
CA GLY A 52 -1.01 -0.54 21.27
C GLY A 52 -2.09 -1.52 21.72
N GLN A 53 -1.78 -2.81 21.86
CA GLN A 53 -2.71 -3.85 22.35
C GLN A 53 -2.46 -4.26 23.81
N GLY A 54 -1.51 -3.64 24.50
CA GLY A 54 -1.00 -4.07 25.79
C GLY A 54 -1.54 -3.34 27.03
N THR A 55 -2.74 -2.75 26.97
CA THR A 55 -3.43 -2.36 28.22
C THR A 55 -4.74 -3.12 28.28
N PRO A 56 -4.83 -4.22 29.05
CA PRO A 56 -6.12 -4.75 29.45
C PRO A 56 -6.75 -3.67 30.34
N ALA A 57 -7.73 -2.94 29.83
CA ALA A 57 -8.68 -2.29 30.72
C ALA A 57 -9.25 -3.41 31.60
N ALA A 58 -9.08 -3.27 32.90
CA ALA A 58 -9.72 -4.12 33.88
C ALA A 58 -11.21 -4.18 33.54
N SER A 59 -11.63 -5.27 32.92
CA SER A 59 -13.02 -5.53 32.61
C SER A 59 -13.68 -5.96 33.89
N GLU A 60 -14.53 -5.11 34.41
CA GLU A 60 -15.52 -5.46 35.42
C GLU A 60 -16.28 -6.71 34.98
N ALA A 61 -16.36 -7.66 35.89
CA ALA A 61 -17.08 -8.90 35.75
C ALA A 61 -18.57 -8.64 35.44
N GLY A 62 -18.92 -8.85 34.17
CA GLY A 62 -20.31 -8.96 33.70
C GLY A 62 -20.54 -10.40 33.26
N THR A 63 -21.19 -11.16 34.14
CA THR A 63 -21.74 -12.50 33.90
C THR A 63 -22.67 -12.46 32.71
N GLY A 64 -22.32 -13.08 31.59
CA GLY A 64 -23.16 -13.24 30.41
C GLY A 64 -22.82 -14.55 29.70
N THR A 65 -23.49 -15.59 30.12
CA THR A 65 -23.55 -16.92 29.50
C THR A 65 -24.01 -16.80 28.05
N GLY A 66 -23.17 -17.22 27.13
CA GLY A 66 -23.52 -17.29 25.70
C GLY A 66 -22.44 -18.06 24.95
N ALA A 67 -22.52 -19.39 25.04
CA ALA A 67 -21.76 -20.30 24.18
C ALA A 67 -22.28 -20.15 22.75
N ASP A 68 -21.43 -19.66 21.86
CA ASP A 68 -21.59 -19.93 20.41
C ASP A 68 -20.23 -20.23 19.82
N THR A 69 -19.91 -21.50 19.86
CA THR A 69 -18.90 -22.16 19.05
C THR A 69 -19.37 -22.08 17.59
N ALA A 70 -18.90 -21.13 16.83
CA ALA A 70 -19.12 -21.08 15.39
C ALA A 70 -17.78 -21.26 14.66
N THR A 71 -17.37 -22.51 14.52
CA THR A 71 -16.53 -22.96 13.42
C THR A 71 -17.34 -22.77 12.14
N GLY A 72 -17.29 -21.57 11.57
CA GLY A 72 -18.00 -21.22 10.35
C GLY A 72 -16.99 -20.95 9.24
N THR A 73 -16.69 -21.97 8.42
CA THR A 73 -16.41 -21.81 7.00
C THR A 73 -17.63 -21.15 6.36
N GLY A 74 -17.88 -19.90 6.73
CA GLY A 74 -18.99 -19.11 6.21
C GLY A 74 -18.62 -18.54 4.85
N THR A 75 -19.09 -19.16 3.80
CA THR A 75 -19.53 -18.48 2.58
C THR A 75 -20.61 -17.47 2.95
N GLY A 76 -20.23 -16.45 3.73
CA GLY A 76 -21.09 -15.35 4.17
C GLY A 76 -21.35 -14.41 3.01
N THR A 77 -22.46 -14.59 2.35
CA THR A 77 -23.20 -13.60 1.56
C THR A 77 -23.58 -12.42 2.46
N GLY A 78 -22.67 -11.44 2.58
CA GLY A 78 -23.06 -10.30 3.42
C GLY A 78 -21.98 -9.28 3.70
N THR A 79 -21.37 -8.73 2.67
CA THR A 79 -20.93 -7.32 2.56
C THR A 79 -20.40 -7.13 1.16
N GLY A 80 -21.16 -6.57 0.36
CA GLY A 80 -21.08 -5.91 -0.94
C GLY A 80 -19.76 -5.77 -1.69
N PHE A 81 -18.93 -6.77 -1.76
CA PHE A 81 -18.03 -6.93 -2.89
C PHE A 81 -18.81 -7.58 -4.04
N GLY A 82 -19.76 -6.82 -4.59
CA GLY A 82 -20.61 -7.29 -5.67
C GLY A 82 -19.77 -7.65 -6.91
N ARG A 83 -20.39 -8.33 -7.88
CA ARG A 83 -19.81 -8.67 -9.19
C ARG A 83 -18.97 -7.53 -9.80
N ARG A 84 -19.37 -6.27 -9.57
CA ARG A 84 -18.63 -5.08 -10.03
C ARG A 84 -17.22 -4.97 -9.48
N TYR A 85 -17.00 -5.34 -8.21
CA TYR A 85 -15.66 -5.33 -7.61
C TYR A 85 -14.73 -6.33 -8.32
N TRP A 86 -15.19 -7.54 -8.57
CA TRP A 86 -14.41 -8.56 -9.26
C TRP A 86 -14.08 -8.17 -10.70
N TYR A 87 -15.00 -7.48 -11.40
CA TYR A 87 -14.70 -6.94 -12.73
C TYR A 87 -13.62 -5.86 -12.69
N VAL A 88 -13.65 -4.99 -11.70
CA VAL A 88 -12.61 -3.94 -11.53
C VAL A 88 -11.25 -4.59 -11.25
N VAL A 89 -11.19 -5.53 -10.31
CA VAL A 89 -9.95 -6.25 -9.99
C VAL A 89 -9.43 -7.04 -11.19
N ALA A 90 -10.30 -7.74 -11.90
CA ALA A 90 -9.92 -8.49 -13.11
C ALA A 90 -9.39 -7.55 -14.21
N ALA A 91 -10.06 -6.43 -14.47
CA ALA A 91 -9.62 -5.44 -15.45
C ALA A 91 -8.26 -4.85 -15.07
N GLU A 92 -8.02 -4.64 -13.78
CA GLU A 92 -6.74 -4.12 -13.26
C GLU A 92 -5.61 -5.13 -13.43
N VAL A 93 -5.85 -6.40 -13.07
CA VAL A 93 -4.87 -7.48 -13.27
C VAL A 93 -4.58 -7.67 -14.75
N LEU A 94 -5.61 -7.63 -15.60
CA LEU A 94 -5.44 -7.70 -17.05
C LEU A 94 -4.64 -6.50 -17.57
N GLY A 95 -4.95 -5.29 -17.12
CA GLY A 95 -4.19 -4.08 -17.48
C GLY A 95 -2.73 -4.16 -17.06
N LEU A 96 -2.47 -4.63 -15.84
CA LEU A 96 -1.11 -4.84 -15.33
C LEU A 96 -0.35 -5.81 -16.23
N VAL A 97 -0.91 -6.99 -16.47
CA VAL A 97 -0.27 -8.04 -17.30
C VAL A 97 -0.10 -7.59 -18.74
N ALA A 98 -1.13 -6.99 -19.33
CA ALA A 98 -1.05 -6.47 -20.70
C ALA A 98 0.04 -5.40 -20.85
N GLY A 99 0.10 -4.45 -19.93
CA GLY A 99 1.16 -3.43 -19.94
C GLY A 99 2.56 -4.02 -19.76
N LEU A 100 2.73 -4.99 -18.87
CA LEU A 100 4.01 -5.70 -18.72
C LEU A 100 4.43 -6.43 -19.99
N LEU A 101 3.47 -7.08 -20.67
CA LEU A 101 3.73 -7.77 -21.96
C LEU A 101 4.10 -6.76 -23.06
N VAL A 102 3.39 -5.65 -23.17
CA VAL A 102 3.69 -4.60 -24.13
C VAL A 102 5.08 -4.01 -23.87
N ILE A 103 5.38 -3.64 -22.62
CA ILE A 103 6.68 -3.05 -22.25
C ILE A 103 7.83 -4.03 -22.53
N SER A 104 7.66 -5.31 -22.18
CA SER A 104 8.73 -6.29 -22.29
C SER A 104 8.89 -6.87 -23.70
N ARG A 105 7.78 -7.10 -24.43
CA ARG A 105 7.79 -7.81 -25.72
C ARG A 105 7.73 -6.89 -26.92
N VAL A 106 7.06 -5.73 -26.80
CA VAL A 106 6.87 -4.78 -27.91
C VAL A 106 7.85 -3.63 -27.81
N LEU A 107 7.91 -2.96 -26.64
CA LEU A 107 8.76 -1.78 -26.47
C LEU A 107 10.20 -2.13 -26.10
N HIS A 108 10.47 -3.36 -25.66
CA HIS A 108 11.80 -3.82 -25.22
C HIS A 108 12.47 -2.85 -24.23
N ALA A 109 11.66 -2.20 -23.36
CA ALA A 109 12.07 -1.16 -22.42
C ALA A 109 11.88 -1.63 -20.96
N PRO A 110 12.66 -2.62 -20.47
CA PRO A 110 12.46 -3.22 -19.14
C PRO A 110 12.53 -2.20 -18.01
N GLN A 111 13.24 -1.08 -18.20
CA GLN A 111 13.31 0.02 -17.22
C GLN A 111 11.95 0.70 -16.98
N ALA A 112 11.01 0.62 -17.94
CA ALA A 112 9.67 1.18 -17.80
C ALA A 112 8.73 0.33 -16.91
N ILE A 113 9.09 -0.93 -16.64
CA ILE A 113 8.29 -1.86 -15.85
C ILE A 113 7.97 -1.30 -14.46
N VAL A 114 8.97 -0.71 -13.80
CA VAL A 114 8.79 -0.12 -12.45
C VAL A 114 7.78 1.01 -12.47
N GLY A 115 7.88 1.91 -13.47
CA GLY A 115 6.94 3.01 -13.67
C GLY A 115 5.51 2.51 -13.91
N TRP A 116 5.35 1.47 -14.72
CA TRP A 116 4.05 0.87 -15.00
C TRP A 116 3.42 0.26 -13.74
N ILE A 117 4.18 -0.53 -12.98
CA ILE A 117 3.70 -1.12 -11.73
C ILE A 117 3.26 -0.04 -10.74
N ALA A 118 4.09 1.00 -10.53
CA ALA A 118 3.75 2.09 -9.64
C ALA A 118 2.49 2.84 -10.10
N PHE A 119 2.35 3.07 -11.39
CA PHE A 119 1.17 3.72 -11.97
C PHE A 119 -0.11 2.91 -11.69
N VAL A 120 -0.10 1.61 -11.99
CA VAL A 120 -1.26 0.72 -11.76
C VAL A 120 -1.60 0.63 -10.28
N VAL A 121 -0.60 0.50 -9.39
CA VAL A 121 -0.81 0.48 -7.94
C VAL A 121 -1.44 1.81 -7.47
N GLY A 122 -1.00 2.94 -8.00
CA GLY A 122 -1.59 4.24 -7.67
C GLY A 122 -3.06 4.36 -8.11
N VAL A 123 -3.39 3.86 -9.30
CA VAL A 123 -4.78 3.78 -9.80
C VAL A 123 -5.62 2.87 -8.90
N HIS A 124 -5.07 1.71 -8.48
CA HIS A 124 -5.72 0.81 -7.54
C HIS A 124 -6.09 1.49 -6.22
N PHE A 125 -5.15 2.21 -5.61
CA PHE A 125 -5.43 2.96 -4.38
C PHE A 125 -6.50 4.03 -4.58
N SER A 126 -6.55 4.66 -5.75
CA SER A 126 -7.60 5.61 -6.10
C SER A 126 -8.97 4.93 -6.23
N GLY A 127 -9.02 3.73 -6.79
CA GLY A 127 -10.22 2.88 -6.84
C GLY A 127 -10.71 2.48 -5.44
N LEU A 128 -9.79 2.08 -4.55
CA LEU A 128 -10.10 1.78 -3.15
C LEU A 128 -10.62 3.01 -2.39
N ALA A 129 -10.09 4.20 -2.69
CA ALA A 129 -10.55 5.45 -2.10
C ALA A 129 -12.03 5.73 -2.42
N VAL A 130 -12.45 5.46 -3.66
CA VAL A 130 -13.87 5.55 -4.07
C VAL A 130 -14.71 4.51 -3.32
N ALA A 131 -14.25 3.26 -3.29
CA ALA A 131 -14.97 2.15 -2.67
C ALA A 131 -15.18 2.36 -1.15
N TRP A 132 -14.18 2.90 -0.46
CA TRP A 132 -14.21 3.10 0.99
C TRP A 132 -14.58 4.52 1.42
N ARG A 133 -14.83 5.43 0.46
CA ARG A 133 -15.14 6.85 0.69
C ARG A 133 -14.13 7.54 1.61
N ARG A 134 -12.84 7.18 1.48
CA ARG A 134 -11.76 7.75 2.28
C ARG A 134 -10.88 8.67 1.42
N PRO A 135 -11.00 10.00 1.53
CA PRO A 135 -10.28 10.95 0.68
C PRO A 135 -8.74 10.85 0.80
N ALA A 136 -8.23 10.41 1.95
CA ALA A 136 -6.80 10.22 2.14
C ALA A 136 -6.17 9.21 1.16
N PHE A 137 -6.93 8.18 0.74
CA PHE A 137 -6.46 7.21 -0.25
C PHE A 137 -6.43 7.78 -1.66
N HIS A 138 -7.25 8.80 -1.99
CA HIS A 138 -7.15 9.49 -3.27
C HIS A 138 -5.82 10.22 -3.40
N VAL A 139 -5.42 10.96 -2.35
CA VAL A 139 -4.15 11.68 -2.35
C VAL A 139 -2.98 10.70 -2.47
N LEU A 140 -3.01 9.62 -1.69
CA LEU A 140 -1.96 8.59 -1.74
C LEU A 140 -1.89 7.93 -3.12
N GLY A 141 -3.04 7.49 -3.65
CA GLY A 141 -3.13 6.83 -4.95
C GLY A 141 -2.67 7.76 -6.09
N ALA A 142 -3.14 9.00 -6.10
CA ALA A 142 -2.73 10.01 -7.08
C ALA A 142 -1.22 10.29 -7.02
N SER A 143 -0.65 10.39 -5.81
CA SER A 143 0.78 10.60 -5.63
C SER A 143 1.61 9.43 -6.16
N ILE A 144 1.20 8.18 -5.88
CA ILE A 144 1.88 6.98 -6.38
C ILE A 144 1.74 6.88 -7.90
N ALA A 145 0.54 7.14 -8.45
CA ALA A 145 0.31 7.14 -9.89
C ALA A 145 1.14 8.21 -10.60
N ALA A 146 1.26 9.41 -10.02
CA ALA A 146 2.11 10.46 -10.55
C ALA A 146 3.60 10.06 -10.56
N CYS A 147 4.08 9.44 -9.48
CA CYS A 147 5.44 8.88 -9.44
C CYS A 147 5.65 7.82 -10.53
N GLY A 148 4.67 6.95 -10.75
CA GLY A 148 4.70 5.95 -11.82
C GLY A 148 4.73 6.59 -13.21
N ALA A 149 3.89 7.59 -13.46
CA ALA A 149 3.86 8.33 -14.72
C ALA A 149 5.18 9.05 -15.00
N VAL A 150 5.77 9.69 -13.97
CA VAL A 150 7.10 10.31 -14.08
C VAL A 150 8.16 9.25 -14.41
N GLY A 151 8.12 8.09 -13.77
CA GLY A 151 9.03 6.98 -14.07
C GLY A 151 8.91 6.48 -15.50
N LEU A 152 7.68 6.36 -16.03
CA LEU A 152 7.44 6.00 -17.44
C LEU A 152 7.98 7.06 -18.40
N MET A 153 7.77 8.34 -18.08
CA MET A 153 8.30 9.44 -18.88
C MET A 153 9.84 9.46 -18.88
N LEU A 154 10.46 9.26 -17.71
CA LEU A 154 11.92 9.15 -17.61
C LEU A 154 12.45 7.95 -18.40
N ALA A 155 11.77 6.82 -18.38
CA ALA A 155 12.14 5.65 -19.17
C ALA A 155 12.05 5.94 -20.69
N ALA A 156 11.00 6.62 -21.13
CA ALA A 156 10.83 7.03 -22.53
C ALA A 156 11.90 8.02 -23.00
N LEU A 157 12.40 8.86 -22.09
CA LEU A 157 13.49 9.81 -22.35
C LEU A 157 14.89 9.18 -22.24
N GLY A 158 14.99 7.88 -21.96
CA GLY A 158 16.27 7.18 -21.81
C GLY A 158 17.05 7.56 -20.56
N ALA A 159 16.37 8.02 -19.51
CA ALA A 159 17.02 8.38 -18.25
C ALA A 159 17.70 7.17 -17.59
N PRO A 160 18.74 7.36 -16.78
CA PRO A 160 19.43 6.28 -16.10
C PRO A 160 18.51 5.53 -15.13
N ALA A 161 18.71 4.21 -15.02
CA ALA A 161 17.88 3.32 -14.20
C ALA A 161 17.76 3.78 -12.74
N ALA A 162 18.80 4.43 -12.20
CA ALA A 162 18.76 5.01 -10.86
C ALA A 162 17.68 6.11 -10.73
N ALA A 163 17.56 7.01 -11.70
CA ALA A 163 16.55 8.08 -11.67
C ALA A 163 15.13 7.49 -11.75
N ILE A 164 14.93 6.51 -12.62
CA ILE A 164 13.65 5.80 -12.77
C ILE A 164 13.32 5.05 -11.48
N GLY A 165 14.29 4.32 -10.91
CA GLY A 165 14.12 3.58 -9.66
C GLY A 165 13.80 4.48 -8.46
N VAL A 166 14.39 5.68 -8.40
CA VAL A 166 14.05 6.67 -7.36
C VAL A 166 12.63 7.17 -7.55
N ALA A 167 12.28 7.65 -8.76
CA ALA A 167 10.99 8.29 -9.03
C ALA A 167 9.82 7.31 -8.90
N ALA A 168 9.94 6.12 -9.50
CA ALA A 168 8.83 5.15 -9.59
C ALA A 168 8.92 3.99 -8.58
N GLY A 169 10.05 3.82 -7.91
CA GLY A 169 10.23 2.74 -6.93
C GLY A 169 10.35 3.26 -5.49
N ILE A 170 11.38 4.06 -5.23
CA ILE A 170 11.70 4.49 -3.85
C ILE A 170 10.67 5.48 -3.33
N LEU A 171 10.31 6.51 -4.10
CA LEU A 171 9.32 7.51 -3.68
C LEU A 171 7.95 6.90 -3.35
N PRO A 172 7.34 6.05 -4.19
CA PRO A 172 6.12 5.34 -3.82
C PRO A 172 6.27 4.51 -2.55
N GLY A 173 7.40 3.82 -2.38
CA GLY A 173 7.69 3.04 -1.18
C GLY A 173 7.75 3.89 0.08
N VAL A 174 8.38 5.05 0.02
CA VAL A 174 8.44 6.02 1.13
C VAL A 174 7.05 6.59 1.44
N LEU A 175 6.27 6.94 0.40
CA LEU A 175 4.90 7.44 0.57
C LEU A 175 4.02 6.41 1.28
N LEU A 176 4.11 5.13 0.91
CA LEU A 176 3.39 4.04 1.56
C LEU A 176 3.80 3.86 3.02
N LEU A 177 5.10 3.84 3.32
CA LEU A 177 5.60 3.75 4.70
C LEU A 177 5.21 4.97 5.54
N ALA A 178 5.23 6.17 4.97
CA ALA A 178 4.84 7.40 5.65
C ALA A 178 3.33 7.47 5.93
N SER A 179 2.50 6.97 5.00
CA SER A 179 1.04 6.96 5.15
C SER A 179 0.58 6.14 6.34
N VAL A 180 1.32 5.09 6.70
CA VAL A 180 1.02 4.21 7.84
C VAL A 180 1.32 4.87 9.19
N ARG A 181 2.20 5.88 9.21
CA ARG A 181 2.63 6.56 10.45
C ARG A 181 1.68 7.67 10.92
N ARG A 182 0.74 8.11 10.09
CA ARG A 182 -0.20 9.17 10.48
C ARG A 182 -1.15 8.62 11.54
N PRO A 183 -1.08 9.04 12.83
CA PRO A 183 -2.13 8.78 13.79
C PRO A 183 -3.41 9.39 13.22
N GLY A 184 -4.52 8.65 13.31
CA GLY A 184 -5.81 9.18 12.93
C GLY A 184 -5.99 10.54 13.60
N ARG A 185 -6.33 11.57 12.81
CA ARG A 185 -6.71 12.87 13.35
C ARG A 185 -7.90 12.59 14.26
N THR A 186 -7.69 12.73 15.56
CA THR A 186 -8.81 12.85 16.49
C THR A 186 -9.53 14.12 16.08
N ASP A 187 -10.75 14.00 15.57
CA ASP A 187 -11.62 15.15 15.36
C ASP A 187 -11.68 15.91 16.70
N PRO A 188 -11.46 17.23 16.70
CA PRO A 188 -11.67 18.03 17.90
C PRO A 188 -13.11 17.77 18.34
N ALA A 189 -13.28 17.38 19.61
CA ALA A 189 -14.59 17.18 20.20
C ALA A 189 -15.47 18.39 19.88
N ALA A 190 -16.64 18.14 19.29
CA ALA A 190 -17.64 19.16 19.06
C ALA A 190 -17.90 19.91 20.38
N PRO A 191 -17.93 21.25 20.40
CA PRO A 191 -18.22 21.98 21.59
C PRO A 191 -19.63 21.58 22.09
N THR A 192 -19.68 21.04 23.27
CA THR A 192 -20.95 20.79 24.00
C THR A 192 -21.60 22.14 24.23
N ALA A 193 -22.69 22.41 23.50
CA ALA A 193 -23.59 23.54 23.73
C ALA A 193 -24.51 23.24 24.92
#